data_bca64da1773e940e5c1e5f836b9247b5
#
_entry.id   bca64da1773e940e5c1e5f836b9247b5
#
_cell.length_a   1.000
_cell.length_b   1.000
_cell.length_c   1.000
_cell.angle_alpha   90.00
_cell.angle_beta   90.00
_cell.angle_gamma   90.00
#
_symmetry.space_group_name_H-M   'P 1'
#
loop_
_entity.id
_entity.type
_entity.pdbx_description
1 polymer ?
#
loop_
_entity_poly.entity_id
_entity_poly.type
_entity_poly.pdbx_seq_one_letter_code
_entity_poly.pdbx_strand_id
1 'polypeptide(L)' 'MNEFAQKEYERWLAHADGEILEELKRIQNDPAEIEAHFGHKQTFGTGG' A
#
# COMPACT_ATOMS: atom_id res chain seq x y z
N MET A 1 -3.10 11.45 -6.96
CA MET A 1 -2.59 10.36 -6.18
C MET A 1 -1.08 10.29 -6.25
N ASN A 2 -0.46 9.81 -5.23
CA ASN A 2 0.99 9.77 -5.16
C ASN A 2 1.54 8.64 -6.01
N GLU A 3 2.44 8.95 -6.91
CA GLU A 3 3.03 7.92 -7.76
C GLU A 3 3.74 6.87 -6.95
N PHE A 4 4.40 7.31 -5.89
CA PHE A 4 5.12 6.37 -5.04
C PHE A 4 4.15 5.37 -4.42
N ALA A 5 3.01 5.85 -3.96
CA ALA A 5 2.02 4.97 -3.36
C ALA A 5 1.49 3.99 -4.39
N GLN A 6 1.27 4.46 -5.60
CA GLN A 6 0.74 3.61 -6.64
C GLN A 6 1.73 2.51 -6.99
N LYS A 7 2.99 2.85 -7.11
CA LYS A 7 3.99 1.88 -7.43
C LYS A 7 4.15 0.85 -6.32
N GLU A 8 4.14 1.30 -5.09
CA GLU A 8 4.27 0.39 -3.97
C GLU A 8 3.06 -0.53 -3.90
N TYR A 9 1.90 0.01 -4.16
CA TYR A 9 0.69 -0.79 -4.12
C TYR A 9 0.76 -1.90 -5.16
N GLU A 10 1.17 -1.56 -6.38
CA GLU A 10 1.25 -2.55 -7.43
C GLU A 10 2.29 -3.60 -7.13
N ARG A 11 3.39 -3.17 -6.55
CA ARG A 11 4.44 -4.08 -6.21
C ARG A 11 3.97 -5.09 -5.17
N TRP A 12 3.30 -4.59 -4.15
CA TRP A 12 2.78 -5.47 -3.12
C TRP A 12 1.72 -6.39 -3.68
N LEU A 13 0.89 -5.86 -4.57
CA LEU A 13 -0.17 -6.65 -5.14
C LEU A 13 0.41 -7.84 -5.91
N ALA A 14 1.52 -7.65 -6.55
CA ALA A 14 2.14 -8.71 -7.33
C ALA A 14 2.70 -9.82 -6.44
N HIS A 15 3.06 -9.47 -5.22
CA HIS A 15 3.68 -10.44 -4.33
C HIS A 15 2.78 -10.89 -3.20
N ALA A 16 1.67 -10.24 -3.04
CA ALA A 16 0.80 -10.56 -1.92
C ALA A 16 -0.07 -11.76 -2.23
N ASP A 17 -0.48 -12.44 -1.17
CA ASP A 17 -1.43 -13.50 -1.35
C ASP A 17 -2.13 -13.68 -0.01
N GLY A 18 -3.19 -14.46 0.00
CA GLY A 18 -3.91 -14.68 1.22
C GLY A 18 -4.58 -13.43 1.72
N GLU A 19 -4.47 -13.19 2.98
CA GLU A 19 -5.14 -12.05 3.59
C GLU A 19 -4.62 -10.73 3.07
N ILE A 20 -3.33 -10.68 2.84
CA ILE A 20 -2.73 -9.44 2.35
C ILE A 20 -3.32 -9.07 0.99
N LEU A 21 -3.47 -10.05 0.13
CA LEU A 21 -4.03 -9.80 -1.17
C LEU A 21 -5.46 -9.29 -1.06
N GLU A 22 -6.22 -9.86 -0.17
CA GLU A 22 -7.59 -9.43 0.01
C GLU A 22 -7.65 -8.00 0.51
N GLU A 23 -6.77 -7.66 1.41
CA GLU A 23 -6.73 -6.31 1.92
C GLU A 23 -6.41 -5.33 0.81
N LEU A 24 -5.46 -5.67 -0.04
CA LEU A 24 -5.08 -4.79 -1.13
C LEU A 24 -6.24 -4.63 -2.13
N LYS A 25 -6.97 -5.69 -2.37
CA LYS A 25 -8.09 -5.60 -3.26
C LYS A 25 -9.18 -4.72 -2.68
N ARG A 26 -9.30 -4.72 -1.38
CA ARG A 26 -10.31 -3.92 -0.74
C ARG A 26 -10.05 -2.44 -0.95
N ILE A 27 -8.80 -2.03 -0.96
CA ILE A 27 -8.48 -0.62 -1.09
C ILE A 27 -8.16 -0.23 -2.52
N GLN A 28 -8.27 -1.16 -3.45
CA GLN A 28 -7.86 -0.84 -4.81
C GLN A 28 -8.65 0.30 -5.42
N ASN A 29 -9.89 0.47 -5.02
CA ASN A 29 -10.71 1.55 -5.53
C ASN A 29 -10.74 2.75 -4.59
N ASP A 30 -9.85 2.76 -3.62
CA ASP A 30 -9.85 3.82 -2.63
C ASP A 30 -8.47 4.46 -2.60
N PRO A 31 -8.24 5.43 -3.45
CA PRO A 31 -6.91 6.05 -3.52
C PRO A 31 -6.46 6.66 -2.19
N ALA A 32 -7.40 7.10 -1.40
CA ALA A 32 -7.03 7.65 -0.11
C ALA A 32 -6.44 6.58 0.79
N GLU A 33 -6.99 5.39 0.73
CA GLU A 33 -6.48 4.29 1.53
C GLU A 33 -5.14 3.82 1.00
N ILE A 34 -5.00 3.76 -0.30
CA ILE A 34 -3.74 3.36 -0.88
C ILE A 34 -2.65 4.33 -0.46
N GLU A 35 -2.96 5.59 -0.48
CA GLU A 35 -1.98 6.58 -0.09
C GLU A 35 -1.68 6.49 1.39
N ALA A 36 -2.68 6.18 2.20
CA ALA A 36 -2.47 6.05 3.63
C ALA A 36 -1.57 4.87 3.93
N HIS A 37 -1.67 3.81 3.14
CA HIS A 37 -0.86 2.62 3.38
C HIS A 37 0.53 2.74 2.78
N PHE A 38 0.65 3.30 1.61
CA PHE A 38 1.90 3.29 0.89
C PHE A 38 2.46 4.64 0.54
N GLY A 39 1.73 5.68 0.80
CA GLY A 39 2.15 7.00 0.39
C GLY A 39 3.17 7.66 1.30
N HIS A 40 3.43 7.08 2.46
CA HIS A 40 4.32 7.67 3.39
C HIS A 40 5.72 7.10 3.23
N LYS A 41 6.68 7.96 3.25
CA LYS A 41 8.01 7.53 3.25
C LYS A 41 8.36 7.20 4.64
N GLN A 42 7.93 6.18 5.17
CA GLN A 42 8.11 5.87 6.52
C GLN A 42 9.40 5.25 6.81
N THR A 43 9.95 5.54 7.90
CA THR A 43 11.12 4.88 8.28
C THR A 43 10.66 4.00 9.34
N PHE A 44 10.61 2.81 9.12
CA PHE A 44 10.22 1.92 10.10
C PHE A 44 11.19 1.85 11.17
N GLY A 45 10.83 1.42 12.23
CA GLY A 45 11.74 1.23 13.25
C GLY A 45 11.86 2.38 14.09
N THR A 46 11.69 3.43 13.56
CA THR A 46 11.81 4.52 14.34
C THR A 46 10.73 4.51 15.19
N GLY A 47 9.94 3.89 14.90
CA GLY A 47 8.93 3.91 15.71
C GLY A 47 9.15 4.56 16.80
N GLY A 48 9.75 4.57 16.70
CA GLY A 48 9.91 5.17 17.69
C GLY A 48 9.97 5.45 17.91
#